data_d2ced82c92e6b0af4a8a75b1efae488c
#
_entry.id   d2ced82c92e6b0af4a8a75b1efae488c
#
_cell.length_a   1.000
_cell.length_b   1.000
_cell.length_c   1.000
_cell.angle_alpha   90.00
_cell.angle_beta   90.00
_cell.angle_gamma   90.00
#
_symmetry.space_group_name_H-M   'P 1'
#
loop_
_entity.id
_entity.type
_entity.pdbx_description
1 polymer ?
#
loop_
_entity_poly.entity_id
_entity_poly.type
_entity_poly.pdbx_seq_one_letter_code
_entity_poly.pdbx_strand_id
1 'polypeptide(L)'
;MIILKSIAVFLLLFVAGCMAYIRLAPSDPDLWHVDPMTAVRPAKPNSFMLRPGVGKYPTPEFSVSAQVLAQAFDAMVMGQPNVKRLAGSPADLWVTYIARTPIIGYPDYISVRYVPLTDGKSSLAVYSRARFGYGDKGVNRKRMLKWLDGF
;
A
#
# COMPACT_ATOMS: atom_id res chain seq x y z
N MET A 1 -39.93 -20.57 -12.18
CA MET A 1 -39.55 -20.15 -10.80
C MET A 1 -38.33 -20.89 -10.25
N ILE A 2 -38.21 -22.21 -10.42
CA ILE A 2 -37.04 -23.00 -9.96
C ILE A 2 -35.74 -22.58 -10.66
N ILE A 3 -35.76 -22.49 -12.00
CA ILE A 3 -34.57 -22.07 -12.81
C ILE A 3 -34.03 -20.70 -12.37
N LEU A 4 -34.91 -19.72 -12.15
CA LEU A 4 -34.51 -18.40 -11.71
C LEU A 4 -33.85 -18.41 -10.32
N LYS A 5 -34.37 -19.23 -9.40
CA LYS A 5 -33.77 -19.43 -8.08
C LYS A 5 -32.39 -20.09 -8.19
N SER A 6 -32.23 -21.09 -9.05
CA SER A 6 -30.96 -21.78 -9.27
C SER A 6 -29.89 -20.84 -9.87
N ILE A 7 -30.27 -19.98 -10.82
CA ILE A 7 -29.37 -18.96 -11.38
C ILE A 7 -28.93 -17.95 -10.30
N ALA A 8 -29.87 -17.48 -9.47
CA ALA A 8 -29.56 -16.55 -8.40
C ALA A 8 -28.58 -17.15 -7.37
N VAL A 9 -28.79 -18.39 -6.97
CA VAL A 9 -27.90 -19.12 -6.05
C VAL A 9 -26.51 -19.29 -6.68
N PHE A 10 -26.44 -19.69 -7.96
CA PHE A 10 -25.16 -19.82 -8.67
C PHE A 10 -24.37 -18.50 -8.71
N LEU A 11 -25.04 -17.39 -9.06
CA LEU A 11 -24.41 -16.06 -9.09
C LEU A 11 -23.90 -15.65 -7.70
N LEU A 12 -24.68 -15.92 -6.65
CA LEU A 12 -24.27 -15.60 -5.28
C LEU A 12 -23.03 -16.41 -4.87
N LEU A 13 -23.01 -17.71 -5.16
CA LEU A 13 -21.85 -18.56 -4.86
C LEU A 13 -20.63 -18.15 -5.69
N PHE A 14 -20.81 -17.79 -6.95
CA PHE A 14 -19.73 -17.29 -7.80
C PHE A 14 -19.12 -16.00 -7.26
N VAL A 15 -19.94 -15.01 -6.87
CA VAL A 15 -19.49 -13.76 -6.26
C VAL A 15 -18.77 -14.03 -4.94
N ALA A 16 -19.32 -14.89 -4.09
CA ALA A 16 -18.68 -15.28 -2.83
C ALA A 16 -17.33 -15.96 -3.07
N GLY A 17 -17.23 -16.85 -4.07
CA GLY A 17 -15.99 -17.48 -4.47
C GLY A 17 -14.93 -16.48 -4.97
N CYS A 18 -15.32 -15.52 -5.80
CA CYS A 18 -14.44 -14.44 -6.24
C CYS A 18 -13.94 -13.58 -5.06
N MET A 19 -14.81 -13.21 -4.14
CA MET A 19 -14.44 -12.46 -2.95
C MET A 19 -13.49 -13.25 -2.04
N ALA A 20 -13.77 -14.53 -1.85
CA ALA A 20 -12.91 -15.43 -1.09
C ALA A 20 -11.51 -15.52 -1.73
N TYR A 21 -11.43 -15.71 -3.05
CA TYR A 21 -10.16 -15.72 -3.78
C TYR A 21 -9.36 -14.44 -3.56
N ILE A 22 -9.98 -13.27 -3.69
CA ILE A 22 -9.32 -11.96 -3.49
C ILE A 22 -8.79 -11.82 -2.06
N ARG A 23 -9.59 -12.25 -1.06
CA ARG A 23 -9.23 -12.13 0.35
C ARG A 23 -8.15 -13.11 0.79
N LEU A 24 -8.20 -14.33 0.27
CA LEU A 24 -7.31 -15.43 0.64
C LEU A 24 -6.07 -15.53 -0.24
N ALA A 25 -6.02 -14.80 -1.35
CA ALA A 25 -4.86 -14.78 -2.25
C ALA A 25 -3.58 -14.47 -1.45
N PRO A 26 -2.59 -15.37 -1.45
CA PRO A 26 -1.37 -15.21 -0.65
C PRO A 26 -0.61 -13.96 -1.08
N SER A 27 -0.08 -13.24 -0.10
CA SER A 27 0.76 -12.06 -0.30
C SER A 27 2.20 -12.47 -0.03
N ASP A 28 2.91 -12.79 -1.09
CA ASP A 28 4.30 -13.21 -1.04
C ASP A 28 5.22 -11.99 -0.80
N PRO A 29 5.99 -11.95 0.30
CA PRO A 29 6.95 -10.88 0.54
C PRO A 29 8.00 -10.73 -0.55
N ASP A 30 8.46 -11.82 -1.16
CA ASP A 30 9.50 -11.78 -2.21
C ASP A 30 9.02 -11.03 -3.46
N LEU A 31 7.71 -11.03 -3.71
CA LEU A 31 7.09 -10.31 -4.82
C LEU A 31 6.68 -8.87 -4.46
N TRP A 32 6.29 -8.66 -3.20
CA TRP A 32 5.62 -7.41 -2.81
C TRP A 32 6.44 -6.51 -1.89
N HIS A 33 7.52 -7.00 -1.29
CA HIS A 33 8.45 -6.17 -0.51
C HIS A 33 9.51 -5.57 -1.44
N VAL A 34 9.10 -4.54 -2.19
CA VAL A 34 9.92 -3.89 -3.23
C VAL A 34 10.44 -2.56 -2.72
N ASP A 35 11.74 -2.29 -2.91
CA ASP A 35 12.36 -1.02 -2.49
C ASP A 35 11.84 0.14 -3.37
N PRO A 36 11.15 1.14 -2.79
CA PRO A 36 10.66 2.30 -3.52
C PRO A 36 11.76 3.13 -4.21
N MET A 37 13.01 3.04 -3.70
CA MET A 37 14.13 3.80 -4.25
C MET A 37 14.57 3.28 -5.62
N THR A 38 14.42 1.97 -5.85
CA THR A 38 14.86 1.30 -7.10
C THR A 38 13.71 0.83 -7.97
N ALA A 39 12.49 0.77 -7.42
CA ALA A 39 11.31 0.28 -8.12
C ALA A 39 11.04 1.03 -9.42
N VAL A 40 10.64 0.28 -10.46
CA VAL A 40 10.13 0.83 -11.70
C VAL A 40 8.61 0.89 -11.64
N ARG A 41 8.06 2.09 -11.80
CA ARG A 41 6.61 2.27 -11.82
C ARG A 41 6.04 1.73 -13.13
N PRO A 42 5.06 0.81 -13.08
CA PRO A 42 4.40 0.32 -14.29
C PRO A 42 3.57 1.42 -14.96
N ALA A 43 3.29 1.26 -16.26
CA ALA A 43 2.44 2.19 -17.02
C ALA A 43 0.98 2.21 -16.54
N LYS A 44 0.52 1.17 -15.83
CA LYS A 44 -0.85 1.07 -15.32
C LYS A 44 -1.14 2.18 -14.30
N PRO A 45 -2.32 2.85 -14.39
CA PRO A 45 -2.69 3.94 -13.49
C PRO A 45 -3.24 3.44 -12.14
N ASN A 46 -2.71 2.33 -11.62
CA ASN A 46 -3.11 1.71 -10.36
C ASN A 46 -2.03 1.78 -9.27
N SER A 47 -1.14 2.77 -9.40
CA SER A 47 -0.05 2.96 -8.45
C SER A 47 0.28 4.43 -8.23
N PHE A 48 0.86 4.71 -7.08
CA PHE A 48 1.43 5.99 -6.71
C PHE A 48 2.87 5.80 -6.24
N MET A 49 3.77 6.65 -6.71
CA MET A 49 5.17 6.62 -6.31
C MET A 49 5.63 8.03 -5.93
N LEU A 50 6.35 8.10 -4.83
CA LEU A 50 7.00 9.28 -4.30
C LEU A 50 8.41 8.89 -3.86
N ARG A 51 9.44 9.61 -4.31
CA ARG A 51 10.82 9.39 -3.85
C ARG A 51 11.68 10.64 -4.03
N PRO A 52 12.71 10.86 -3.18
CA PRO A 52 13.59 12.00 -3.26
C PRO A 52 14.25 12.13 -4.62
N GLY A 53 14.28 13.34 -5.16
CA GLY A 53 14.97 13.67 -6.42
C GLY A 53 14.31 13.15 -7.71
N VAL A 54 13.17 12.44 -7.63
CA VAL A 54 12.53 11.87 -8.81
C VAL A 54 11.02 12.05 -8.78
N GLY A 55 10.45 12.49 -9.89
CA GLY A 55 9.01 12.53 -10.10
C GLY A 55 8.39 13.92 -9.94
N LYS A 56 7.06 13.96 -10.09
CA LYS A 56 6.26 15.19 -10.11
C LYS A 56 6.04 15.80 -8.72
N TYR A 57 6.09 14.96 -7.69
CA TYR A 57 5.73 15.35 -6.33
C TYR A 57 7.00 15.46 -5.48
N PRO A 58 7.20 16.60 -4.76
CA PRO A 58 8.29 16.71 -3.81
C PRO A 58 8.06 15.74 -2.65
N THR A 59 9.14 15.13 -2.17
CA THR A 59 9.11 14.36 -0.94
C THR A 59 9.18 15.31 0.26
N PRO A 60 8.41 15.09 1.31
CA PRO A 60 8.53 15.86 2.53
C PRO A 60 9.87 15.60 3.21
N GLU A 61 10.43 16.63 3.82
CA GLU A 61 11.57 16.53 4.73
C GLU A 61 11.09 16.67 6.17
N PHE A 62 11.66 15.87 7.05
CA PHE A 62 11.32 15.86 8.47
C PHE A 62 12.54 16.22 9.30
N SER A 63 12.37 17.07 10.31
CA SER A 63 13.43 17.50 11.24
C SER A 63 13.68 16.50 12.36
N VAL A 64 13.64 15.20 12.01
CA VAL A 64 13.92 14.07 12.90
C VAL A 64 14.75 13.03 12.15
N SER A 65 15.43 12.15 12.87
CA SER A 65 16.19 11.06 12.25
C SER A 65 15.27 10.07 11.54
N ALA A 66 15.81 9.35 10.55
CA ALA A 66 15.06 8.35 9.80
C ALA A 66 14.50 7.25 10.72
N GLN A 67 15.18 6.93 11.83
CA GLN A 67 14.71 5.95 12.80
C GLN A 67 13.48 6.45 13.57
N VAL A 68 13.49 7.70 14.01
CA VAL A 68 12.34 8.33 14.69
C VAL A 68 11.16 8.44 13.72
N LEU A 69 11.41 8.91 12.49
CA LEU A 69 10.41 8.97 11.44
C LEU A 69 9.78 7.60 11.18
N ALA A 70 10.61 6.54 11.05
CA ALA A 70 10.14 5.20 10.77
C ALA A 70 9.22 4.66 11.87
N GLN A 71 9.59 4.85 13.13
CA GLN A 71 8.78 4.39 14.27
C GLN A 71 7.44 5.13 14.34
N ALA A 72 7.46 6.46 14.20
CA ALA A 72 6.25 7.27 14.30
C ALA A 72 5.31 7.03 13.13
N PHE A 73 5.84 6.97 11.89
CA PHE A 73 5.03 6.69 10.71
C PHE A 73 4.44 5.27 10.72
N ASP A 74 5.21 4.27 11.12
CA ASP A 74 4.73 2.89 11.26
C ASP A 74 3.60 2.80 12.30
N ALA A 75 3.74 3.44 13.46
CA ALA A 75 2.71 3.46 14.48
C ALA A 75 1.40 4.08 13.95
N MET A 76 1.49 5.19 13.23
CA MET A 76 0.34 5.84 12.59
C MET A 76 -0.31 4.93 11.53
N VAL A 77 0.48 4.28 10.68
CA VAL A 77 -0.01 3.39 9.62
C VAL A 77 -0.66 2.14 10.20
N MET A 78 -0.07 1.54 11.23
CA MET A 78 -0.63 0.36 11.91
C MET A 78 -1.92 0.66 12.68
N GLY A 79 -2.17 1.92 13.02
CA GLY A 79 -3.46 2.40 13.54
C GLY A 79 -4.57 2.54 12.50
N GLN A 80 -4.26 2.43 11.20
CA GLN A 80 -5.27 2.57 10.14
C GLN A 80 -6.11 1.28 10.00
N PRO A 81 -7.42 1.39 9.72
CA PRO A 81 -8.27 0.22 9.54
C PRO A 81 -7.85 -0.62 8.34
N ASN A 82 -7.95 -1.94 8.48
CA ASN A 82 -7.65 -2.92 7.42
C ASN A 82 -6.21 -2.85 6.87
N VAL A 83 -5.28 -2.34 7.67
CA VAL A 83 -3.84 -2.33 7.37
C VAL A 83 -3.11 -3.33 8.23
N LYS A 84 -2.12 -4.01 7.65
CA LYS A 84 -1.16 -4.83 8.38
C LYS A 84 0.21 -4.78 7.71
N ARG A 85 1.25 -5.04 8.48
CA ARG A 85 2.61 -5.19 7.94
C ARG A 85 2.74 -6.51 7.19
N LEU A 86 3.36 -6.47 6.00
CA LEU A 86 3.70 -7.65 5.21
C LEU A 86 5.13 -8.09 5.51
N ALA A 87 6.08 -7.17 5.43
CA ALA A 87 7.50 -7.45 5.57
C ALA A 87 8.28 -6.21 6.01
N GLY A 88 9.50 -6.42 6.50
CA GLY A 88 10.39 -5.40 7.01
C GLY A 88 9.94 -4.84 8.36
N SER A 89 10.70 -3.88 8.87
CA SER A 89 10.43 -3.22 10.15
C SER A 89 10.91 -1.76 10.15
N PRO A 90 10.45 -0.92 11.09
CA PRO A 90 11.05 0.40 11.30
C PRO A 90 12.55 0.38 11.56
N ALA A 91 13.06 -0.67 12.22
CA ALA A 91 14.49 -0.82 12.48
C ALA A 91 15.31 -0.99 11.19
N ASP A 92 14.74 -1.64 10.18
CA ASP A 92 15.36 -1.82 8.86
C ASP A 92 15.24 -0.56 7.97
N LEU A 93 14.55 0.47 8.44
CA LEU A 93 14.18 1.65 7.66
C LEU A 93 13.44 1.31 6.36
N TRP A 94 12.80 0.17 6.31
CA TRP A 94 12.07 -0.33 5.15
C TRP A 94 10.93 -1.26 5.56
N VAL A 95 9.71 -0.86 5.24
CA VAL A 95 8.49 -1.59 5.60
C VAL A 95 7.56 -1.70 4.40
N THR A 96 6.91 -2.82 4.24
CA THR A 96 5.80 -2.98 3.31
C THR A 96 4.53 -3.34 4.06
N TYR A 97 3.47 -2.59 3.80
CA TYR A 97 2.13 -2.78 4.35
C TYR A 97 1.18 -3.34 3.31
N ILE A 98 0.15 -4.03 3.77
CA ILE A 98 -1.03 -4.39 2.99
C ILE A 98 -2.20 -3.58 3.53
N ALA A 99 -2.82 -2.77 2.67
CA ALA A 99 -4.09 -2.12 2.96
C ALA A 99 -5.21 -2.78 2.15
N ARG A 100 -6.28 -3.22 2.81
CA ARG A 100 -7.40 -3.88 2.13
C ARG A 100 -8.62 -2.98 2.04
N THR A 101 -9.32 -3.04 0.91
CA THR A 101 -10.60 -2.33 0.78
C THR A 101 -11.64 -2.94 1.75
N PRO A 102 -12.56 -2.11 2.31
CA PRO A 102 -13.46 -2.57 3.38
C PRO A 102 -14.36 -3.74 2.99
N ILE A 103 -15.00 -3.71 1.83
CA ILE A 103 -16.04 -4.66 1.44
C ILE A 103 -15.45 -5.89 0.74
N ILE A 104 -14.74 -5.71 -0.36
CA ILE A 104 -14.24 -6.81 -1.18
C ILE A 104 -12.92 -7.35 -0.64
N GLY A 105 -12.11 -6.49 -0.02
CA GLY A 105 -10.83 -6.88 0.55
C GLY A 105 -9.68 -6.87 -0.46
N TYR A 106 -9.80 -6.09 -1.55
CA TYR A 106 -8.69 -5.92 -2.50
C TYR A 106 -7.42 -5.47 -1.79
N PRO A 107 -6.31 -6.20 -1.91
CA PRO A 107 -5.05 -5.82 -1.31
C PRO A 107 -4.33 -4.80 -2.17
N ASP A 108 -3.92 -3.70 -1.55
CA ASP A 108 -2.92 -2.77 -2.06
C ASP A 108 -1.65 -2.92 -1.23
N TYR A 109 -0.49 -2.86 -1.88
CA TYR A 109 0.81 -2.97 -1.23
C TYR A 109 1.48 -1.60 -1.17
N ILE A 110 1.91 -1.20 0.02
CA ILE A 110 2.54 0.08 0.27
C ILE A 110 3.93 -0.17 0.83
N SER A 111 4.95 -0.02 0.00
CA SER A 111 6.35 -0.08 0.43
C SER A 111 6.83 1.33 0.78
N VAL A 112 7.46 1.47 1.94
CA VAL A 112 8.02 2.72 2.45
C VAL A 112 9.49 2.50 2.80
N ARG A 113 10.36 3.35 2.26
CA ARG A 113 11.78 3.44 2.62
C ARG A 113 12.00 4.75 3.34
N TYR A 114 12.59 4.72 4.52
CA TYR A 114 12.95 5.91 5.28
C TYR A 114 14.39 6.28 4.96
N VAL A 115 14.59 7.52 4.52
CA VAL A 115 15.86 7.99 3.94
C VAL A 115 16.52 8.98 4.89
N PRO A 116 17.67 8.65 5.47
CA PRO A 116 18.44 9.62 6.23
C PRO A 116 18.91 10.77 5.32
N LEU A 117 18.83 11.99 5.80
CA LEU A 117 19.38 13.18 5.18
C LEU A 117 20.48 13.76 6.08
N THR A 118 21.12 14.84 5.61
CA THR A 118 22.10 15.59 6.41
C THR A 118 21.44 16.25 7.63
N ASP A 119 22.25 16.67 8.59
CA ASP A 119 21.83 17.44 9.78
C ASP A 119 20.74 16.79 10.64
N GLY A 120 20.74 15.46 10.70
CA GLY A 120 19.78 14.70 11.50
C GLY A 120 18.35 14.71 10.95
N LYS A 121 18.15 15.22 9.74
CA LYS A 121 16.88 15.19 9.03
C LYS A 121 16.64 13.85 8.35
N SER A 122 15.42 13.68 7.88
CA SER A 122 15.03 12.49 7.11
C SER A 122 13.94 12.80 6.08
N SER A 123 13.76 11.89 5.16
CA SER A 123 12.69 11.87 4.18
C SER A 123 12.16 10.44 4.02
N LEU A 124 11.21 10.23 3.14
CA LEU A 124 10.72 8.90 2.81
C LEU A 124 10.49 8.74 1.31
N ALA A 125 10.63 7.50 0.85
CA ALA A 125 10.19 7.09 -0.47
C ALA A 125 9.03 6.11 -0.31
N VAL A 126 8.03 6.20 -1.17
CA VAL A 126 6.83 5.38 -1.15
C VAL A 126 6.54 4.79 -2.51
N TYR A 127 6.17 3.53 -2.53
CA TYR A 127 5.57 2.88 -3.68
C TYR A 127 4.29 2.15 -3.26
N SER A 128 3.13 2.76 -3.57
CA SER A 128 1.79 2.22 -3.27
C SER A 128 1.14 1.73 -4.57
N ARG A 129 0.66 0.47 -4.59
CA ARG A 129 0.15 -0.16 -5.80
C ARG A 129 -0.95 -1.18 -5.51
N ALA A 130 -1.95 -1.21 -6.39
CA ALA A 130 -3.00 -2.22 -6.35
C ALA A 130 -2.51 -3.55 -6.97
N ARG A 131 -2.90 -4.68 -6.36
CA ARG A 131 -2.65 -6.01 -6.92
C ARG A 131 -3.57 -6.31 -8.10
N PHE A 132 -4.85 -5.95 -7.97
CA PHE A 132 -5.90 -6.28 -8.92
C PHE A 132 -6.37 -5.03 -9.68
N GLY A 133 -6.82 -5.24 -10.90
CA GLY A 133 -7.40 -4.20 -11.74
C GLY A 133 -6.38 -3.43 -12.58
N TYR A 134 -6.89 -2.75 -13.59
CA TYR A 134 -6.11 -1.86 -14.46
C TYR A 134 -5.87 -0.51 -13.79
N GLY A 135 -6.90 0.07 -13.18
CA GLY A 135 -6.85 1.34 -12.47
C GLY A 135 -7.44 1.25 -11.08
N ASP A 136 -7.00 2.13 -10.18
CA ASP A 136 -7.44 2.19 -8.78
C ASP A 136 -8.28 3.44 -8.46
N LYS A 137 -8.70 4.21 -9.48
CA LYS A 137 -9.40 5.50 -9.33
C LYS A 137 -8.67 6.49 -8.40
N GLY A 138 -7.34 6.39 -8.32
CA GLY A 138 -6.49 7.22 -7.48
C GLY A 138 -6.52 6.87 -5.98
N VAL A 139 -7.00 5.70 -5.60
CA VAL A 139 -7.08 5.27 -4.19
C VAL A 139 -5.70 5.23 -3.56
N ASN A 140 -4.69 4.66 -4.23
CA ASN A 140 -3.33 4.62 -3.71
C ASN A 140 -2.75 6.03 -3.48
N ARG A 141 -2.95 6.95 -4.43
CA ARG A 141 -2.52 8.35 -4.28
C ARG A 141 -3.23 9.04 -3.11
N LYS A 142 -4.56 8.95 -3.05
CA LYS A 142 -5.36 9.60 -1.98
C LYS A 142 -4.97 9.08 -0.60
N ARG A 143 -4.75 7.78 -0.46
CA ARG A 143 -4.28 7.17 0.79
C ARG A 143 -2.95 7.75 1.23
N MET A 144 -1.98 7.80 0.32
CA MET A 144 -0.65 8.30 0.64
C MET A 144 -0.64 9.78 1.00
N LEU A 145 -1.36 10.62 0.25
CA LEU A 145 -1.48 12.04 0.58
C LEU A 145 -2.13 12.23 1.96
N LYS A 146 -3.21 11.47 2.25
CA LYS A 146 -3.86 11.52 3.57
C LYS A 146 -2.92 11.11 4.70
N TRP A 147 -2.10 10.08 4.51
CA TRP A 147 -1.15 9.63 5.53
C TRP A 147 -0.03 10.65 5.75
N LEU A 148 0.43 11.32 4.69
CA LEU A 148 1.45 12.36 4.78
C LEU A 148 0.92 13.67 5.38
N ASP A 149 -0.33 14.04 5.09
CA ASP A 149 -0.99 15.22 5.66
C ASP A 149 -1.29 15.08 7.16
N GLY A 150 -1.53 13.86 7.61
CA GLY A 150 -1.85 13.56 9.01
C GLY A 150 -0.63 13.25 9.88
N PHE A 151 0.57 13.39 9.32
CA PHE A 151 1.84 13.14 9.96
C PHE A 151 2.72 14.38 10.03
#